data_1f6cd949b0347466297802ae39e4c1c9
#
_entry.id   1f6cd949b0347466297802ae39e4c1c9
#
_cell.length_a   1.000
_cell.length_b   1.000
_cell.length_c   1.000
_cell.angle_alpha   90.00
_cell.angle_beta   90.00
_cell.angle_gamma   90.00
#
_symmetry.space_group_name_H-M   'P 1'
#
loop_
_entity.id
_entity.type
_entity.pdbx_description
1 polymer ?
#
loop_
_entity_poly.entity_id
_entity_poly.type
_entity_poly.pdbx_seq_one_letter_code
_entity_poly.pdbx_strand_id
1 'polypeptide(L)'
;DREVSSIDTALLIAGAIFTGEYFGGDIKTLADELYRKIDWEWMTNGGTTLSMGWKDGGFITSRWGDRFDEGLLATLLAMGSPTYPILPEAWHAINRSVTNTNRYNGATHIALRDETLFVYQFPLIYFDLRNTGDQYTDYFENAILATKYNRDYTMNSDRYRVYGEVWGLSAEDQPFGGYKAYGARDGNNDCTIAPYASIAALPFTPEEALASMKGMINKFPKVYGEYGFHAGFNVTVSPQWYSPNYIGIDQGAILLMIANYQSGTVWEYFMKNPYVLEAVKLAGFDRYR
;
A
#
# COMPACT_ATOMS: atom_id res chain seq x y z
N ASP A 1 1.75 -24.41 7.01
CA ASP A 1 1.12 -24.03 5.74
C ASP A 1 2.18 -23.40 4.85
N ARG A 2 2.24 -23.81 3.58
CA ARG A 2 3.13 -23.20 2.58
C ARG A 2 2.27 -22.45 1.60
N GLU A 3 2.47 -21.15 1.54
CA GLU A 3 1.78 -20.26 0.62
C GLU A 3 2.80 -19.52 -0.25
N VAL A 4 2.53 -19.41 -1.53
CA VAL A 4 3.24 -18.54 -2.46
C VAL A 4 2.30 -17.35 -2.72
N SER A 5 2.51 -16.26 -2.03
CA SER A 5 1.72 -15.03 -2.19
C SER A 5 2.27 -14.21 -3.36
N SER A 6 1.40 -13.81 -4.27
CA SER A 6 1.80 -12.98 -5.41
C SER A 6 2.06 -11.54 -5.00
N ILE A 7 1.35 -10.99 -3.99
CA ILE A 7 1.58 -9.62 -3.53
C ILE A 7 2.86 -9.51 -2.68
N ASP A 8 3.13 -10.48 -1.80
CA ASP A 8 4.37 -10.47 -1.02
C ASP A 8 5.59 -10.66 -1.93
N THR A 9 5.45 -11.47 -2.98
CA THR A 9 6.45 -11.57 -4.05
C THR A 9 6.66 -10.22 -4.73
N ALA A 10 5.59 -9.50 -5.05
CA ALA A 10 5.69 -8.16 -5.67
C ALA A 10 6.38 -7.15 -4.75
N LEU A 11 6.06 -7.14 -3.46
CA LEU A 11 6.72 -6.27 -2.47
C LEU A 11 8.22 -6.57 -2.35
N LEU A 12 8.58 -7.86 -2.31
CA LEU A 12 9.99 -8.29 -2.30
C LEU A 12 10.72 -7.80 -3.56
N ILE A 13 10.13 -8.01 -4.74
CA ILE A 13 10.73 -7.62 -6.02
C ILE A 13 10.84 -6.09 -6.13
N ALA A 14 9.82 -5.33 -5.72
CA ALA A 14 9.90 -3.87 -5.71
C ALA A 14 11.06 -3.37 -4.83
N GLY A 15 11.21 -3.93 -3.63
CA GLY A 15 12.33 -3.62 -2.74
C GLY A 15 13.69 -4.01 -3.36
N ALA A 16 13.78 -5.18 -4.01
CA ALA A 16 15.00 -5.64 -4.68
C ALA A 16 15.36 -4.71 -5.86
N ILE A 17 14.41 -4.32 -6.70
CA ILE A 17 14.63 -3.39 -7.81
C ILE A 17 15.13 -2.04 -7.28
N PHE A 18 14.46 -1.46 -6.27
CA PHE A 18 14.90 -0.20 -5.67
C PHE A 18 16.33 -0.30 -5.14
N THR A 19 16.63 -1.36 -4.38
CA THR A 19 17.96 -1.59 -3.80
C THR A 19 19.01 -1.77 -4.89
N GLY A 20 18.69 -2.52 -5.94
CA GLY A 20 19.56 -2.71 -7.10
C GLY A 20 19.89 -1.41 -7.82
N GLU A 21 18.89 -0.58 -8.11
CA GLU A 21 19.10 0.71 -8.78
C GLU A 21 19.85 1.72 -7.89
N TYR A 22 19.63 1.66 -6.57
CA TYR A 22 20.29 2.56 -5.63
C TYR A 22 21.79 2.24 -5.46
N PHE A 23 22.13 0.98 -5.22
CA PHE A 23 23.53 0.57 -4.96
C PHE A 23 24.31 0.22 -6.21
N GLY A 24 23.66 -0.22 -7.28
CA GLY A 24 24.34 -0.63 -8.53
C GLY A 24 25.14 -1.93 -8.40
N GLY A 25 26.05 -2.15 -9.36
CA GLY A 25 27.00 -3.26 -9.36
C GLY A 25 26.38 -4.64 -9.18
N ASP A 26 27.00 -5.46 -8.33
CA ASP A 26 26.55 -6.84 -8.07
C ASP A 26 25.16 -6.89 -7.45
N ILE A 27 24.79 -5.89 -6.63
CA ILE A 27 23.45 -5.82 -6.02
C ILE A 27 22.37 -5.66 -7.09
N LYS A 28 22.63 -4.81 -8.11
CA LYS A 28 21.72 -4.67 -9.25
C LYS A 28 21.61 -5.97 -10.04
N THR A 29 22.73 -6.63 -10.28
CA THR A 29 22.73 -7.92 -10.99
C THR A 29 21.90 -8.96 -10.26
N LEU A 30 22.07 -9.09 -8.94
CA LEU A 30 21.29 -10.03 -8.12
C LEU A 30 19.79 -9.67 -8.09
N ALA A 31 19.46 -8.39 -8.02
CA ALA A 31 18.05 -7.91 -8.06
C ALA A 31 17.41 -8.26 -9.41
N ASP A 32 18.11 -8.02 -10.52
CA ASP A 32 17.63 -8.35 -11.86
C ASP A 32 17.46 -9.87 -12.05
N GLU A 33 18.41 -10.68 -11.55
CA GLU A 33 18.30 -12.13 -11.56
C GLU A 33 17.10 -12.64 -10.74
N LEU A 34 16.84 -12.03 -9.59
CA LEU A 34 15.70 -12.38 -8.75
C LEU A 34 14.38 -12.09 -9.48
N TYR A 35 14.26 -10.89 -10.06
CA TYR A 35 13.05 -10.50 -10.80
C TYR A 35 12.80 -11.42 -12.00
N ARG A 36 13.84 -11.78 -12.76
CA ARG A 36 13.76 -12.70 -13.91
C ARG A 36 13.30 -14.12 -13.56
N LYS A 37 13.44 -14.54 -12.30
CA LYS A 37 13.03 -15.88 -11.86
C LYS A 37 11.54 -15.99 -11.53
N ILE A 38 10.84 -14.85 -11.41
CA ILE A 38 9.42 -14.86 -11.06
C ILE A 38 8.59 -15.19 -12.30
N ASP A 39 7.85 -16.27 -12.23
CA ASP A 39 6.91 -16.68 -13.26
C ASP A 39 5.53 -16.04 -12.99
N TRP A 40 5.37 -14.82 -13.48
CA TRP A 40 4.12 -14.08 -13.33
C TRP A 40 3.00 -14.66 -14.18
N GLU A 41 3.33 -15.24 -15.35
CA GLU A 41 2.36 -15.91 -16.20
C GLU A 41 1.74 -17.10 -15.48
N TRP A 42 2.56 -17.93 -14.81
CA TRP A 42 2.07 -19.02 -13.97
C TRP A 42 1.12 -18.51 -12.87
N MET A 43 1.43 -17.38 -12.25
CA MET A 43 0.58 -16.78 -11.20
C MET A 43 -0.80 -16.34 -11.71
N THR A 44 -1.00 -16.20 -13.03
CA THR A 44 -2.34 -15.95 -13.60
C THR A 44 -3.25 -17.17 -13.54
N ASN A 45 -2.70 -18.37 -13.39
CA ASN A 45 -3.47 -19.61 -13.48
C ASN A 45 -4.39 -19.64 -14.72
N GLY A 46 -3.86 -19.19 -15.87
CA GLY A 46 -4.58 -19.10 -17.15
C GLY A 46 -5.68 -18.03 -17.23
N GLY A 47 -5.78 -17.16 -16.23
CA GLY A 47 -6.71 -16.02 -16.24
C GLY A 47 -6.05 -14.72 -16.69
N THR A 48 -6.83 -13.64 -16.79
CA THR A 48 -6.34 -12.32 -17.20
C THR A 48 -5.54 -11.64 -16.10
N THR A 49 -5.93 -11.77 -14.84
CA THR A 49 -5.29 -11.14 -13.69
C THR A 49 -4.58 -12.19 -12.82
N LEU A 50 -3.75 -11.76 -11.88
CA LEU A 50 -3.03 -12.65 -10.98
C LEU A 50 -3.96 -13.28 -9.93
N SER A 51 -3.79 -14.58 -9.65
CA SER A 51 -4.31 -15.18 -8.42
C SER A 51 -3.64 -14.52 -7.20
N MET A 52 -4.34 -14.40 -6.08
CA MET A 52 -3.74 -13.91 -4.83
C MET A 52 -2.61 -14.79 -4.32
N GLY A 53 -2.57 -16.05 -4.73
CA GLY A 53 -1.47 -16.94 -4.41
C GLY A 53 -1.77 -18.42 -4.72
N TRP A 54 -0.81 -19.25 -4.34
CA TRP A 54 -0.91 -20.70 -4.40
C TRP A 54 -0.71 -21.29 -3.00
N LYS A 55 -1.59 -22.17 -2.56
CA LYS A 55 -1.58 -22.76 -1.22
C LYS A 55 -2.13 -24.17 -1.23
N ASP A 56 -1.50 -25.06 -0.47
CA ASP A 56 -1.96 -26.43 -0.24
C ASP A 56 -2.24 -27.23 -1.52
N GLY A 57 -1.43 -27.04 -2.57
CA GLY A 57 -1.54 -27.76 -3.83
C GLY A 57 -2.45 -27.13 -4.88
N GLY A 58 -2.95 -25.90 -4.66
CA GLY A 58 -3.82 -25.22 -5.62
C GLY A 58 -3.71 -23.70 -5.57
N PHE A 59 -4.19 -23.04 -6.62
CA PHE A 59 -4.32 -21.61 -6.64
C PHE A 59 -5.47 -21.12 -5.75
N ILE A 60 -5.25 -20.01 -5.06
CA ILE A 60 -6.31 -19.27 -4.38
C ILE A 60 -7.26 -18.73 -5.44
N THR A 61 -8.56 -18.93 -5.24
CA THR A 61 -9.60 -18.56 -6.23
C THR A 61 -9.79 -17.07 -6.37
N SER A 62 -9.52 -16.29 -5.30
CA SER A 62 -9.55 -14.82 -5.34
C SER A 62 -8.40 -14.28 -6.19
N ARG A 63 -8.68 -13.21 -6.92
CA ARG A 63 -7.73 -12.60 -7.85
C ARG A 63 -7.53 -11.13 -7.54
N TRP A 64 -6.32 -10.64 -7.81
CA TRP A 64 -6.03 -9.20 -7.78
C TRP A 64 -6.79 -8.50 -8.90
N GLY A 65 -7.38 -7.38 -8.56
CA GLY A 65 -8.17 -6.61 -9.51
C GLY A 65 -9.66 -7.00 -9.58
N ASP A 66 -10.12 -8.06 -8.90
CA ASP A 66 -11.55 -8.29 -8.70
C ASP A 66 -12.22 -7.09 -7.99
N ARG A 67 -11.42 -6.35 -7.26
CA ARG A 67 -11.71 -5.05 -6.62
C ARG A 67 -10.52 -4.12 -6.84
N PHE A 68 -10.69 -2.85 -6.48
CA PHE A 68 -9.54 -1.96 -6.34
C PHE A 68 -8.76 -2.32 -5.06
N ASP A 69 -7.53 -2.74 -5.22
CA ASP A 69 -6.68 -3.28 -4.14
C ASP A 69 -5.19 -3.00 -4.40
N GLU A 70 -4.32 -3.43 -3.50
CA GLU A 70 -2.87 -3.28 -3.61
C GLU A 70 -2.25 -4.11 -4.75
N GLY A 71 -3.02 -4.98 -5.37
CA GLY A 71 -2.62 -5.75 -6.56
C GLY A 71 -2.19 -4.91 -7.76
N LEU A 72 -2.43 -3.59 -7.72
CA LEU A 72 -1.84 -2.64 -8.68
C LEU A 72 -0.32 -2.79 -8.78
N LEU A 73 0.37 -2.93 -7.62
CA LEU A 73 1.82 -3.14 -7.57
C LEU A 73 2.22 -4.43 -8.29
N ALA A 74 1.56 -5.54 -7.96
CA ALA A 74 1.85 -6.83 -8.55
C ALA A 74 1.57 -6.86 -10.06
N THR A 75 0.45 -6.25 -10.48
CA THR A 75 0.06 -6.18 -11.90
C THR A 75 1.08 -5.40 -12.72
N LEU A 76 1.52 -4.23 -12.27
CA LEU A 76 2.54 -3.44 -12.96
C LEU A 76 3.86 -4.20 -13.07
N LEU A 77 4.34 -4.79 -11.98
CA LEU A 77 5.57 -5.59 -12.01
C LEU A 77 5.43 -6.81 -12.92
N ALA A 78 4.29 -7.48 -12.90
CA ALA A 78 4.04 -8.62 -13.77
C ALA A 78 4.01 -8.23 -15.26
N MET A 79 3.40 -7.08 -15.62
CA MET A 79 3.41 -6.56 -16.98
C MET A 79 4.81 -6.17 -17.48
N GLY A 80 5.64 -5.58 -16.59
CA GLY A 80 7.01 -5.19 -16.91
C GLY A 80 8.02 -6.33 -16.85
N SER A 81 7.62 -7.55 -16.52
CA SER A 81 8.54 -8.67 -16.35
C SER A 81 9.37 -8.94 -17.61
N PRO A 82 10.70 -9.09 -17.49
CA PRO A 82 11.58 -9.35 -18.63
C PRO A 82 11.53 -10.78 -19.16
N THR A 83 10.90 -11.71 -18.43
CA THR A 83 10.90 -13.15 -18.77
C THR A 83 9.52 -13.76 -18.92
N TYR A 84 8.60 -13.47 -17.99
CA TYR A 84 7.25 -14.03 -17.95
C TYR A 84 6.21 -12.92 -17.78
N PRO A 85 6.13 -11.96 -18.73
CA PRO A 85 5.20 -10.84 -18.60
C PRO A 85 3.75 -11.31 -18.77
N ILE A 86 2.85 -10.68 -18.06
CA ILE A 86 1.41 -10.79 -18.31
C ILE A 86 0.97 -9.69 -19.29
N LEU A 87 -0.17 -9.91 -19.92
CA LEU A 87 -0.68 -9.00 -20.93
C LEU A 87 -1.22 -7.69 -20.31
N PRO A 88 -1.14 -6.55 -21.04
CA PRO A 88 -1.66 -5.25 -20.57
C PRO A 88 -3.16 -5.26 -20.23
N GLU A 89 -3.93 -6.19 -20.81
CA GLU A 89 -5.34 -6.42 -20.48
C GLU A 89 -5.56 -6.67 -18.97
N ALA A 90 -4.56 -7.20 -18.26
CA ALA A 90 -4.61 -7.37 -16.83
C ALA A 90 -4.82 -6.03 -16.09
N TRP A 91 -4.16 -4.96 -16.55
CA TRP A 91 -4.35 -3.60 -16.03
C TRP A 91 -5.76 -3.09 -16.27
N HIS A 92 -6.28 -3.33 -17.46
CA HIS A 92 -7.63 -2.88 -17.85
C HIS A 92 -8.75 -3.70 -17.18
N ALA A 93 -8.46 -4.94 -16.76
CA ALA A 93 -9.40 -5.80 -16.06
C ALA A 93 -9.62 -5.42 -14.58
N ILE A 94 -8.75 -4.58 -14.00
CA ILE A 94 -8.91 -4.14 -12.61
C ILE A 94 -10.22 -3.37 -12.45
N ASN A 95 -11.02 -3.78 -11.47
CA ASN A 95 -12.30 -3.12 -11.16
C ASN A 95 -12.05 -1.80 -10.41
N ARG A 96 -12.32 -0.69 -11.08
CA ARG A 96 -12.19 0.68 -10.56
C ARG A 96 -13.55 1.33 -10.30
N SER A 97 -14.52 0.53 -9.86
CA SER A 97 -15.87 1.04 -9.57
C SER A 97 -15.83 2.12 -8.50
N VAL A 98 -16.40 3.28 -8.82
CA VAL A 98 -16.58 4.37 -7.87
C VAL A 98 -17.91 4.16 -7.16
N THR A 99 -17.88 3.93 -5.85
CA THR A 99 -19.09 3.95 -5.05
C THR A 99 -19.41 5.39 -4.62
N ASN A 100 -20.67 5.79 -4.68
CA ASN A 100 -21.09 7.16 -4.30
C ASN A 100 -20.90 7.50 -2.81
N THR A 101 -20.40 6.57 -2.01
CA THR A 101 -20.22 6.72 -0.56
C THR A 101 -18.88 7.31 -0.16
N ASN A 102 -17.85 7.19 -1.04
CA ASN A 102 -16.50 7.55 -0.71
C ASN A 102 -16.19 8.94 -1.26
N ARG A 103 -16.54 9.96 -0.48
CA ARG A 103 -16.40 11.36 -0.88
C ARG A 103 -15.70 12.17 0.19
N TYR A 104 -14.68 12.89 -0.23
CA TYR A 104 -14.09 13.96 0.56
C TYR A 104 -14.45 15.30 -0.09
N ASN A 105 -15.17 16.18 0.63
CA ASN A 105 -15.61 17.49 0.15
C ASN A 105 -16.29 17.47 -1.24
N GLY A 106 -17.10 16.46 -1.50
CA GLY A 106 -17.82 16.29 -2.76
C GLY A 106 -17.02 15.60 -3.89
N ALA A 107 -15.71 15.46 -3.75
CA ALA A 107 -14.88 14.68 -4.67
C ALA A 107 -14.95 13.19 -4.32
N THR A 108 -15.11 12.36 -5.35
CA THR A 108 -15.10 10.89 -5.20
C THR A 108 -13.72 10.34 -5.49
N HIS A 109 -13.38 9.23 -4.84
CA HIS A 109 -12.18 8.44 -5.17
C HIS A 109 -12.56 6.99 -5.48
N ILE A 110 -11.71 6.32 -6.25
CA ILE A 110 -11.82 4.88 -6.47
C ILE A 110 -11.44 4.18 -5.18
N ALA A 111 -12.27 3.28 -4.71
CA ALA A 111 -12.13 2.74 -3.37
C ALA A 111 -12.31 1.23 -3.30
N LEU A 112 -11.51 0.61 -2.45
CA LEU A 112 -11.82 -0.69 -1.90
C LEU A 112 -13.03 -0.58 -0.96
N ARG A 113 -13.85 -1.62 -0.94
CA ARG A 113 -15.07 -1.68 -0.10
C ARG A 113 -14.82 -1.34 1.37
N ASP A 114 -13.70 -1.75 1.92
CA ASP A 114 -13.38 -1.61 3.35
C ASP A 114 -12.57 -0.36 3.70
N GLU A 115 -12.17 0.45 2.70
CA GLU A 115 -11.45 1.73 2.86
C GLU A 115 -10.18 1.64 3.71
N THR A 116 -9.50 0.50 3.60
CA THR A 116 -8.21 0.29 4.26
C THR A 116 -7.10 1.04 3.51
N LEU A 117 -6.31 1.82 4.23
CA LEU A 117 -5.49 2.86 3.60
C LEU A 117 -4.28 2.31 2.83
N PHE A 118 -3.72 1.18 3.23
CA PHE A 118 -2.53 0.61 2.59
C PHE A 118 -2.69 0.32 1.09
N VAL A 119 -3.90 0.02 0.64
CA VAL A 119 -4.15 -0.28 -0.79
C VAL A 119 -3.84 0.90 -1.71
N TYR A 120 -3.94 2.12 -1.19
CA TYR A 120 -3.60 3.34 -1.91
C TYR A 120 -2.12 3.70 -1.78
N GLN A 121 -1.48 3.27 -0.69
CA GLN A 121 -0.11 3.66 -0.33
C GLN A 121 0.94 2.75 -0.97
N PHE A 122 0.80 1.43 -0.84
CA PHE A 122 1.85 0.48 -1.18
C PHE A 122 2.30 0.54 -2.64
N PRO A 123 1.42 0.62 -3.65
CA PRO A 123 1.86 0.81 -5.02
C PRO A 123 2.64 2.12 -5.23
N LEU A 124 2.22 3.20 -4.53
CA LEU A 124 2.80 4.53 -4.66
C LEU A 124 4.06 4.75 -3.81
N ILE A 125 4.46 3.78 -2.98
CA ILE A 125 5.80 3.78 -2.36
C ILE A 125 6.87 3.74 -3.45
N TYR A 126 6.64 2.92 -4.48
CA TYR A 126 7.63 2.62 -5.50
C TYR A 126 7.37 3.37 -6.81
N PHE A 127 6.15 3.30 -7.34
CA PHE A 127 5.80 3.96 -8.60
C PHE A 127 5.56 5.46 -8.41
N ASP A 128 6.37 6.30 -9.09
CA ASP A 128 6.15 7.76 -9.12
C ASP A 128 5.03 8.11 -10.10
N LEU A 129 3.82 8.06 -9.63
CA LEU A 129 2.63 8.42 -10.40
C LEU A 129 2.14 9.86 -10.10
N ARG A 130 3.01 10.74 -9.60
CA ARG A 130 2.67 12.14 -9.37
C ARG A 130 2.49 12.89 -10.70
N ASN A 131 1.44 13.70 -10.77
CA ASN A 131 1.12 14.52 -11.95
C ASN A 131 0.98 13.69 -13.24
N THR A 132 0.49 12.48 -13.14
CA THR A 132 0.19 11.63 -14.28
C THR A 132 -1.00 10.72 -13.98
N GLY A 133 -1.78 10.42 -15.01
CA GLY A 133 -2.87 9.47 -14.92
C GLY A 133 -2.84 8.52 -16.11
N ASP A 134 -3.68 7.52 -16.04
CA ASP A 134 -4.08 6.71 -17.16
C ASP A 134 -5.49 7.11 -17.64
N GLN A 135 -6.11 6.29 -18.49
CA GLN A 135 -7.48 6.57 -18.96
C GLN A 135 -8.54 6.49 -17.83
N TYR A 136 -8.20 6.05 -16.64
CA TYR A 136 -9.14 5.81 -15.53
C TYR A 136 -9.07 6.88 -14.45
N THR A 137 -7.86 7.25 -14.01
CA THR A 137 -7.66 8.20 -12.91
C THR A 137 -6.21 8.65 -12.77
N ASP A 138 -6.00 9.74 -12.03
CA ASP A 138 -4.74 10.05 -11.37
C ASP A 138 -4.70 9.30 -10.03
N TYR A 139 -3.84 8.28 -9.92
CA TYR A 139 -3.76 7.42 -8.73
C TYR A 139 -3.16 8.13 -7.53
N PHE A 140 -2.31 9.14 -7.74
CA PHE A 140 -1.75 9.92 -6.64
C PHE A 140 -2.81 10.84 -6.03
N GLU A 141 -3.59 11.53 -6.86
CA GLU A 141 -4.74 12.32 -6.39
C GLU A 141 -5.81 11.43 -5.74
N ASN A 142 -6.05 10.24 -6.29
CA ASN A 142 -6.95 9.25 -5.68
C ASN A 142 -6.51 8.85 -4.26
N ALA A 143 -5.18 8.66 -4.05
CA ALA A 143 -4.62 8.36 -2.74
C ALA A 143 -4.72 9.54 -1.77
N ILE A 144 -4.54 10.79 -2.25
CA ILE A 144 -4.76 12.01 -1.45
C ILE A 144 -6.21 12.07 -0.95
N LEU A 145 -7.19 11.85 -1.82
CA LEU A 145 -8.60 11.88 -1.47
C LEU A 145 -8.97 10.77 -0.48
N ALA A 146 -8.48 9.54 -0.70
CA ALA A 146 -8.68 8.42 0.22
C ALA A 146 -8.06 8.68 1.60
N THR A 147 -6.86 9.27 1.63
CA THR A 147 -6.17 9.65 2.86
C THR A 147 -6.96 10.68 3.66
N LYS A 148 -7.43 11.73 2.99
CA LYS A 148 -8.27 12.76 3.61
C LYS A 148 -9.60 12.20 4.12
N TYR A 149 -10.22 11.32 3.36
CA TYR A 149 -11.44 10.61 3.77
C TYR A 149 -11.20 9.76 5.02
N ASN A 150 -10.12 8.97 5.06
CA ASN A 150 -9.74 8.14 6.21
C ASN A 150 -9.51 8.97 7.48
N ARG A 151 -8.80 10.09 7.34
CA ARG A 151 -8.61 11.05 8.44
C ARG A 151 -9.95 11.65 8.90
N ASP A 152 -10.76 12.17 7.99
CA ASP A 152 -12.04 12.78 8.33
C ASP A 152 -12.99 11.81 9.03
N TYR A 153 -13.00 10.55 8.61
CA TYR A 153 -13.78 9.50 9.27
C TYR A 153 -13.41 9.38 10.75
N THR A 154 -12.11 9.42 11.08
CA THR A 154 -11.65 9.36 12.48
C THR A 154 -11.92 10.68 13.22
N MET A 155 -11.63 11.82 12.61
CA MET A 155 -11.77 13.13 13.25
C MET A 155 -13.23 13.51 13.57
N ASN A 156 -14.17 13.10 12.72
CA ASN A 156 -15.59 13.44 12.88
C ASN A 156 -16.37 12.41 13.71
N SER A 157 -15.73 11.36 14.19
CA SER A 157 -16.38 10.32 15.00
C SER A 157 -16.08 10.49 16.49
N ASP A 158 -17.13 10.59 17.31
CA ASP A 158 -17.00 10.66 18.77
C ASP A 158 -16.21 9.48 19.37
N ARG A 159 -16.24 8.32 18.72
CA ARG A 159 -15.52 7.12 19.14
C ARG A 159 -13.99 7.31 19.14
N TYR A 160 -13.49 8.17 18.26
CA TYR A 160 -12.04 8.46 18.11
C TYR A 160 -11.60 9.73 18.85
N ARG A 161 -12.50 10.48 19.48
CA ARG A 161 -12.18 11.75 20.18
C ARG A 161 -10.99 11.65 21.14
N VAL A 162 -10.80 10.50 21.79
CA VAL A 162 -9.69 10.23 22.72
C VAL A 162 -8.32 10.34 22.04
N TYR A 163 -8.24 10.11 20.74
CA TYR A 163 -6.98 10.14 20.00
C TYR A 163 -6.50 11.56 19.66
N GLY A 164 -7.41 12.55 19.61
CA GLY A 164 -7.07 13.91 19.18
C GLY A 164 -6.69 13.97 17.70
N GLU A 165 -5.49 14.45 17.39
CA GLU A 165 -4.98 14.56 16.01
C GLU A 165 -4.48 13.24 15.41
N VAL A 166 -4.53 12.13 16.17
CA VAL A 166 -4.02 10.82 15.74
C VAL A 166 -5.10 10.07 14.97
N TRP A 167 -4.74 9.57 13.78
CA TRP A 167 -5.61 8.85 12.86
C TRP A 167 -4.83 7.77 12.09
N GLY A 168 -5.52 6.97 11.32
CA GLY A 168 -4.95 5.94 10.44
C GLY A 168 -5.66 4.61 10.62
N LEU A 169 -6.58 4.30 9.69
CA LEU A 169 -7.27 3.01 9.65
C LEU A 169 -6.75 2.20 8.49
N SER A 170 -6.05 1.14 8.82
CA SER A 170 -5.43 0.22 7.86
C SER A 170 -5.26 -1.16 8.45
N ALA A 171 -4.66 -2.08 7.68
CA ALA A 171 -4.44 -3.45 8.12
C ALA A 171 -3.37 -3.52 9.21
N GLU A 172 -3.67 -4.17 10.32
CA GLU A 172 -2.80 -4.27 11.48
C GLU A 172 -3.24 -5.33 12.50
N ASP A 173 -2.46 -5.50 13.55
CA ASP A 173 -2.82 -6.32 14.71
C ASP A 173 -4.07 -5.80 15.41
N GLN A 174 -4.85 -6.70 15.98
CA GLN A 174 -6.03 -6.34 16.77
C GLN A 174 -5.87 -6.70 18.27
N PRO A 175 -6.59 -5.98 19.19
CA PRO A 175 -6.41 -6.13 20.64
C PRO A 175 -6.58 -7.54 21.21
N PHE A 176 -7.38 -8.35 20.55
CA PHE A 176 -7.71 -9.70 21.04
C PHE A 176 -7.00 -10.81 20.25
N GLY A 177 -5.95 -10.47 19.56
CA GLY A 177 -5.15 -11.37 18.73
C GLY A 177 -5.66 -11.50 17.31
N GLY A 178 -4.73 -11.78 16.39
CA GLY A 178 -4.96 -11.83 14.95
C GLY A 178 -4.66 -10.52 14.26
N TYR A 179 -4.91 -10.48 12.96
CA TYR A 179 -4.64 -9.39 12.05
C TYR A 179 -5.93 -9.02 11.30
N LYS A 180 -6.20 -7.74 11.11
CA LYS A 180 -7.42 -7.28 10.47
C LYS A 180 -7.16 -6.06 9.58
N ALA A 181 -7.74 -6.05 8.41
CA ALA A 181 -7.78 -4.87 7.55
C ALA A 181 -8.88 -3.90 8.04
N TYR A 182 -8.52 -3.01 8.95
CA TYR A 182 -9.39 -1.90 9.35
C TYR A 182 -9.51 -0.87 8.23
N GLY A 183 -10.59 -0.11 8.22
CA GLY A 183 -10.81 0.91 7.22
C GLY A 183 -11.85 1.95 7.63
N ALA A 184 -11.91 3.04 6.90
CA ALA A 184 -12.80 4.18 7.14
C ALA A 184 -14.26 3.86 6.76
N ARG A 185 -14.81 2.82 7.36
CA ARG A 185 -16.17 2.32 7.10
C ARG A 185 -16.82 1.81 8.37
N ASP A 186 -18.11 2.08 8.50
CA ASP A 186 -18.92 1.58 9.61
C ASP A 186 -18.95 0.05 9.63
N GLY A 187 -18.76 -0.50 10.83
CA GLY A 187 -18.72 -1.95 11.06
C GLY A 187 -17.39 -2.62 10.78
N ASN A 188 -16.40 -1.91 10.20
CA ASN A 188 -15.08 -2.47 9.93
C ASN A 188 -13.96 -1.90 10.81
N ASN A 189 -14.29 -1.35 11.97
CA ASN A 189 -13.31 -0.84 12.92
C ASN A 189 -13.79 -0.98 14.36
N ASP A 190 -12.83 -1.01 15.30
CA ASP A 190 -13.03 -1.07 16.74
C ASP A 190 -12.27 0.03 17.49
N CYS A 191 -11.88 1.08 16.77
CA CYS A 191 -11.02 2.17 17.21
C CYS A 191 -9.54 1.82 17.36
N THR A 192 -9.08 0.70 16.81
CA THR A 192 -7.64 0.45 16.69
C THR A 192 -7.04 1.35 15.61
N ILE A 193 -5.88 1.93 15.91
CA ILE A 193 -5.13 2.83 15.01
C ILE A 193 -3.86 2.13 14.53
N ALA A 194 -3.63 2.20 13.21
CA ALA A 194 -2.40 1.79 12.54
C ALA A 194 -1.44 2.98 12.42
N PRO A 195 -0.38 3.08 13.22
CA PRO A 195 0.56 4.20 13.16
C PRO A 195 1.15 4.43 11.77
N TYR A 196 1.52 3.34 11.08
CA TYR A 196 2.13 3.43 9.76
C TYR A 196 1.21 4.12 8.72
N ALA A 197 -0.08 3.92 8.82
CA ALA A 197 -1.03 4.42 7.83
C ALA A 197 -1.03 5.94 7.73
N SER A 198 -1.00 6.65 8.87
CA SER A 198 -0.89 8.11 8.87
C SER A 198 0.54 8.60 8.59
N ILE A 199 1.57 7.87 9.00
CA ILE A 199 2.97 8.28 8.76
C ILE A 199 3.35 8.07 7.29
N ALA A 200 2.99 6.95 6.68
CA ALA A 200 3.20 6.70 5.25
C ALA A 200 2.36 7.63 4.35
N ALA A 201 1.43 8.37 4.92
CA ALA A 201 0.68 9.41 4.22
C ALA A 201 1.45 10.74 4.03
N LEU A 202 2.67 10.86 4.54
CA LEU A 202 3.49 12.09 4.43
C LEU A 202 3.55 12.70 3.02
N PRO A 203 3.73 11.94 1.93
CA PRO A 203 3.72 12.53 0.59
C PRO A 203 2.34 13.00 0.11
N PHE A 204 1.26 12.50 0.71
CA PHE A 204 -0.12 12.81 0.31
C PHE A 204 -0.70 13.98 1.12
N THR A 205 -0.50 13.97 2.43
CA THR A 205 -1.05 14.96 3.37
C THR A 205 -0.02 15.28 4.47
N PRO A 206 1.05 16.04 4.14
CA PRO A 206 2.20 16.21 5.04
C PRO A 206 1.88 16.85 6.37
N GLU A 207 1.02 17.87 6.40
CA GLU A 207 0.67 18.57 7.63
C GLU A 207 -0.09 17.68 8.59
N GLU A 208 -1.09 16.95 8.11
CA GLU A 208 -1.93 16.04 8.86
C GLU A 208 -1.14 14.79 9.33
N ALA A 209 -0.25 14.27 8.49
CA ALA A 209 0.62 13.16 8.83
C ALA A 209 1.61 13.53 9.95
N LEU A 210 2.24 14.70 9.86
CA LEU A 210 3.13 15.22 10.89
C LEU A 210 2.40 15.52 12.20
N ALA A 211 1.18 16.04 12.15
CA ALA A 211 0.35 16.28 13.34
C ALA A 211 0.00 14.93 14.02
N SER A 212 -0.39 13.91 13.25
CA SER A 212 -0.67 12.57 13.77
C SER A 212 0.57 11.96 14.43
N MET A 213 1.74 12.00 13.77
CA MET A 213 2.99 11.47 14.32
C MET A 213 3.38 12.16 15.64
N LYS A 214 3.32 13.49 15.69
CA LYS A 214 3.58 14.27 16.92
C LYS A 214 2.58 13.91 18.02
N GLY A 215 1.30 13.78 17.65
CA GLY A 215 0.23 13.37 18.55
C GLY A 215 0.49 12.00 19.17
N MET A 216 0.91 11.02 18.37
CA MET A 216 1.27 9.69 18.83
C MET A 216 2.41 9.73 19.87
N ILE A 217 3.53 10.38 19.53
CA ILE A 217 4.71 10.45 20.41
C ILE A 217 4.40 11.18 21.71
N ASN A 218 3.68 12.31 21.64
CA ASN A 218 3.43 13.14 22.81
C ASN A 218 2.34 12.59 23.73
N LYS A 219 1.28 12.01 23.17
CA LYS A 219 0.10 11.58 23.94
C LYS A 219 0.10 10.08 24.24
N PHE A 220 0.70 9.29 23.36
CA PHE A 220 0.72 7.82 23.43
C PHE A 220 2.14 7.26 23.31
N PRO A 221 3.12 7.68 24.13
CA PRO A 221 4.54 7.36 23.92
C PRO A 221 4.85 5.85 23.87
N LYS A 222 3.97 5.00 24.43
CA LYS A 222 4.10 3.54 24.36
C LYS A 222 3.92 2.97 22.95
N VAL A 223 3.44 3.76 21.99
CA VAL A 223 3.29 3.33 20.60
C VAL A 223 4.63 3.28 19.85
N TYR A 224 5.67 3.90 20.42
CA TYR A 224 7.01 3.95 19.83
C TYR A 224 8.01 3.22 20.75
N GLY A 225 8.78 2.30 20.18
CA GLY A 225 9.73 1.46 20.90
C GLY A 225 11.05 1.30 20.17
N GLU A 226 11.74 0.21 20.46
CA GLU A 226 13.13 -0.04 19.99
C GLU A 226 13.26 -0.03 18.47
N TYR A 227 12.29 -0.59 17.74
CA TYR A 227 12.32 -0.73 16.29
C TYR A 227 11.36 0.21 15.56
N GLY A 228 10.93 1.31 16.20
CA GLY A 228 10.01 2.29 15.63
C GLY A 228 8.59 2.19 16.18
N PHE A 229 7.60 2.44 15.36
CA PHE A 229 6.20 2.37 15.76
C PHE A 229 5.72 0.92 15.83
N HIS A 230 4.99 0.58 16.90
CA HIS A 230 4.30 -0.70 16.99
C HIS A 230 3.23 -0.83 15.89
N ALA A 231 2.85 -2.07 15.55
CA ALA A 231 1.91 -2.35 14.46
C ALA A 231 0.55 -1.66 14.65
N GLY A 232 0.03 -1.65 15.88
CA GLY A 232 -1.24 -0.99 16.17
C GLY A 232 -1.41 -0.65 17.65
N PHE A 233 -2.39 0.20 17.96
CA PHE A 233 -2.77 0.46 19.35
C PHE A 233 -4.24 0.87 19.48
N ASN A 234 -4.83 0.58 20.65
CA ASN A 234 -6.20 0.93 20.96
C ASN A 234 -6.31 1.40 22.42
N VAL A 235 -6.63 2.67 22.63
CA VAL A 235 -6.79 3.28 23.94
C VAL A 235 -8.25 3.37 24.39
N THR A 236 -9.18 2.85 23.60
CA THR A 236 -10.60 2.79 23.94
C THR A 236 -10.97 1.50 24.68
N VAL A 237 -10.09 0.49 24.65
CA VAL A 237 -10.24 -0.76 25.40
C VAL A 237 -9.63 -0.66 26.78
N SER A 238 -10.05 -1.53 27.71
CA SER A 238 -9.51 -1.57 29.08
C SER A 238 -8.96 -2.96 29.42
N PRO A 239 -7.66 -3.07 29.76
CA PRO A 239 -6.64 -2.03 29.76
C PRO A 239 -6.33 -1.52 28.34
N GLN A 240 -5.77 -0.31 28.22
CA GLN A 240 -5.29 0.19 26.93
C GLN A 240 -4.31 -0.80 26.32
N TRP A 241 -4.49 -1.03 25.03
CA TRP A 241 -3.70 -2.02 24.30
C TRP A 241 -2.73 -1.34 23.32
N TYR A 242 -1.52 -1.87 23.26
CA TYR A 242 -0.48 -1.56 22.28
C TYR A 242 0.03 -2.90 21.74
N SER A 243 0.11 -3.05 20.41
CA SER A 243 0.66 -4.27 19.82
C SER A 243 2.07 -4.52 20.34
N PRO A 244 2.44 -5.74 20.68
CA PRO A 244 3.82 -6.08 21.02
C PRO A 244 4.71 -6.21 19.78
N ASN A 245 4.13 -6.21 18.57
CA ASN A 245 4.79 -6.54 17.32
C ASN A 245 5.25 -5.28 16.57
N TYR A 246 6.31 -5.47 15.77
CA TYR A 246 6.75 -4.58 14.71
C TYR A 246 6.64 -5.35 13.39
N ILE A 247 5.77 -4.92 12.50
CA ILE A 247 5.53 -5.60 11.23
C ILE A 247 6.44 -5.00 10.17
N GLY A 248 7.20 -5.84 9.46
CA GLY A 248 8.22 -5.38 8.53
C GLY A 248 7.68 -4.52 7.39
N ILE A 249 6.53 -4.85 6.83
CA ILE A 249 5.89 -4.05 5.76
C ILE A 249 5.43 -2.68 6.27
N ASP A 250 5.00 -2.56 7.53
CA ASP A 250 4.61 -1.28 8.13
C ASP A 250 5.82 -0.36 8.30
N GLN A 251 6.93 -0.91 8.86
CA GLN A 251 8.18 -0.17 9.02
C GLN A 251 8.76 0.23 7.66
N GLY A 252 8.66 -0.64 6.67
CA GLY A 252 9.06 -0.37 5.29
C GLY A 252 8.25 0.79 4.70
N ALA A 253 6.94 0.78 4.83
CA ALA A 253 6.07 1.87 4.35
C ALA A 253 6.42 3.21 5.02
N ILE A 254 6.64 3.22 6.34
CA ILE A 254 7.08 4.41 7.09
C ILE A 254 8.39 4.96 6.51
N LEU A 255 9.43 4.13 6.44
CA LEU A 255 10.78 4.57 6.06
C LEU A 255 10.85 5.03 4.62
N LEU A 256 10.26 4.26 3.69
CA LEU A 256 10.31 4.56 2.26
C LEU A 256 9.47 5.81 1.92
N MET A 257 8.32 6.01 2.56
CA MET A 257 7.51 7.20 2.33
C MET A 257 8.07 8.46 2.99
N ILE A 258 8.77 8.34 4.12
CA ILE A 258 9.59 9.45 4.67
C ILE A 258 10.69 9.82 3.67
N ALA A 259 11.43 8.85 3.13
CA ALA A 259 12.47 9.10 2.12
C ALA A 259 11.89 9.76 0.87
N ASN A 260 10.73 9.32 0.41
CA ASN A 260 10.03 9.94 -0.72
C ASN A 260 9.59 11.38 -0.41
N TYR A 261 9.06 11.63 0.77
CA TYR A 261 8.68 12.99 1.17
C TYR A 261 9.87 13.94 1.26
N GLN A 262 10.99 13.47 1.81
CA GLN A 262 12.19 14.30 2.01
C GLN A 262 12.95 14.59 0.71
N SER A 263 13.04 13.62 -0.18
CA SER A 263 13.96 13.69 -1.33
C SER A 263 13.48 13.02 -2.61
N GLY A 264 12.36 12.26 -2.57
CA GLY A 264 11.91 11.46 -3.71
C GLY A 264 12.82 10.28 -4.04
N THR A 265 13.68 9.85 -3.12
CA THR A 265 14.75 8.89 -3.39
C THR A 265 14.21 7.55 -3.91
N VAL A 266 13.17 6.98 -3.30
CA VAL A 266 12.64 5.68 -3.75
C VAL A 266 12.08 5.82 -5.16
N TRP A 267 11.31 6.84 -5.42
CA TRP A 267 10.75 7.13 -6.75
C TRP A 267 11.84 7.35 -7.80
N GLU A 268 12.84 8.18 -7.49
CA GLU A 268 13.93 8.48 -8.42
C GLU A 268 14.66 7.21 -8.86
N TYR A 269 15.04 6.36 -7.92
CA TYR A 269 15.82 5.17 -8.23
C TYR A 269 14.96 4.04 -8.80
N PHE A 270 13.78 3.78 -8.25
CA PHE A 270 12.90 2.72 -8.75
C PHE A 270 12.49 2.96 -10.20
N MET A 271 12.16 4.20 -10.54
CA MET A 271 11.77 4.58 -11.90
C MET A 271 12.93 4.63 -12.91
N LYS A 272 14.18 4.42 -12.49
CA LYS A 272 15.32 4.21 -13.42
C LYS A 272 15.30 2.82 -14.07
N ASN A 273 14.62 1.88 -13.46
CA ASN A 273 14.59 0.51 -13.98
C ASN A 273 13.78 0.44 -15.29
N PRO A 274 14.37 -0.11 -16.39
CA PRO A 274 13.69 -0.13 -17.70
C PRO A 274 12.42 -0.97 -17.72
N TYR A 275 12.34 -2.01 -16.91
CA TYR A 275 11.16 -2.87 -16.82
C TYR A 275 10.01 -2.16 -16.10
N VAL A 276 10.33 -1.36 -15.09
CA VAL A 276 9.37 -0.50 -14.38
C VAL A 276 8.81 0.57 -15.34
N LEU A 277 9.67 1.21 -16.14
CA LEU A 277 9.25 2.18 -17.14
C LEU A 277 8.36 1.54 -18.22
N GLU A 278 8.69 0.34 -18.67
CA GLU A 278 7.85 -0.37 -19.62
C GLU A 278 6.48 -0.72 -19.04
N ALA A 279 6.40 -1.13 -17.76
CA ALA A 279 5.15 -1.41 -17.08
C ALA A 279 4.18 -0.21 -17.10
N VAL A 280 4.65 0.98 -16.67
CA VAL A 280 3.81 2.19 -16.63
C VAL A 280 3.41 2.67 -18.02
N LYS A 281 4.25 2.42 -19.03
CA LYS A 281 3.97 2.71 -20.43
C LYS A 281 2.87 1.81 -20.99
N LEU A 282 2.98 0.49 -20.72
CA LEU A 282 1.97 -0.49 -21.10
C LEU A 282 0.62 -0.22 -20.40
N ALA A 283 0.64 0.25 -19.17
CA ALA A 283 -0.55 0.68 -18.45
C ALA A 283 -1.17 1.98 -18.98
N GLY A 284 -0.45 2.72 -19.83
CA GLY A 284 -0.95 3.89 -20.53
C GLY A 284 -0.88 5.20 -19.74
N PHE A 285 0.06 5.31 -18.80
CA PHE A 285 0.27 6.58 -18.06
C PHE A 285 0.81 7.67 -18.98
N ASP A 286 0.15 8.83 -19.02
CA ASP A 286 0.42 9.91 -19.98
C ASP A 286 1.85 10.45 -19.94
N ARG A 287 2.44 10.55 -18.73
CA ARG A 287 3.82 11.02 -18.55
C ARG A 287 4.88 10.10 -19.19
N TYR A 288 4.55 8.83 -19.41
CA TYR A 288 5.49 7.79 -19.83
C TYR A 288 5.18 7.26 -21.26
N ARG A 289 4.19 7.83 -21.97
CA ARG A 289 3.82 7.48 -23.35
C ARG A 289 4.88 7.92 -24.37
#